data_a6e3fed6b6185306240651b2dac8e2b4
#
_entry.id   a6e3fed6b6185306240651b2dac8e2b4
#
_cell.length_a   1.000
_cell.length_b   1.000
_cell.length_c   1.000
_cell.angle_alpha   90.00
_cell.angle_beta   90.00
_cell.angle_gamma   90.00
#
_symmetry.space_group_name_H-M   'P 1'
#
loop_
_entity.id
_entity.type
_entity.pdbx_description
1 polymer ?
#
loop_
_entity_poly.entity_id
_entity_poly.type
_entity_poly.pdbx_seq_one_letter_code
_entity_poly.pdbx_strand_id
1 'polypeptide(L)'
;RICMAKEIEPKLQTIGAYLKKTDIFRIPEYQRAYSWNISNCDKLWQDIESYIDQDAEDPYFFGTIIIDCSMKGYLNLIDGQQRTTTFLLLLKAMHLRITEILNNMADTEEAAGLRRSLQQSLDSIFEILYRADVRKQIEIEKNWDKAKGVQIIENVSINELHKNELK
;
A
#
# COMPACT_ATOMS: atom_id res chain seq x y z
N ARG A 1 -28.77 17.82 -22.33
CA ARG A 1 -27.34 17.51 -22.16
C ARG A 1 -27.21 16.00 -22.14
N ILE A 2 -26.65 15.43 -23.20
CA ILE A 2 -26.31 14.01 -23.27
C ILE A 2 -25.13 13.85 -22.32
N CYS A 3 -25.34 13.12 -21.21
CA CYS A 3 -24.25 12.72 -20.33
C CYS A 3 -23.47 11.64 -21.09
N MET A 4 -22.31 12.00 -21.65
CA MET A 4 -21.42 10.99 -22.23
C MET A 4 -20.95 10.10 -21.09
N ALA A 5 -21.22 8.79 -21.20
CA ALA A 5 -20.68 7.81 -20.29
C ALA A 5 -19.14 7.89 -20.36
N LYS A 6 -18.49 7.99 -19.20
CA LYS A 6 -17.03 7.88 -19.14
C LYS A 6 -16.62 6.51 -19.68
N GLU A 7 -15.72 6.51 -20.64
CA GLU A 7 -15.18 5.29 -21.22
C GLU A 7 -14.30 4.60 -20.18
N ILE A 8 -14.49 3.29 -19.99
CA ILE A 8 -13.67 2.47 -19.11
C ILE A 8 -12.50 1.92 -19.92
N GLU A 9 -11.29 2.30 -19.57
CA GLU A 9 -10.07 1.77 -20.19
C GLU A 9 -9.49 0.63 -19.35
N PRO A 10 -9.61 -0.64 -19.77
CA PRO A 10 -8.99 -1.75 -19.08
C PRO A 10 -7.46 -1.74 -19.28
N LYS A 11 -6.71 -1.88 -18.19
CA LYS A 11 -5.24 -1.98 -18.22
C LYS A 11 -4.77 -3.12 -17.32
N LEU A 12 -3.93 -3.99 -17.85
CA LEU A 12 -3.21 -4.97 -17.07
C LEU A 12 -1.97 -4.31 -16.47
N GLN A 13 -1.82 -4.38 -15.14
CA GLN A 13 -0.68 -3.81 -14.44
C GLN A 13 -0.22 -4.74 -13.32
N THR A 14 1.08 -4.72 -13.02
CA THR A 14 1.59 -5.35 -11.80
C THR A 14 1.17 -4.54 -10.57
N ILE A 15 1.07 -5.18 -9.40
CA ILE A 15 0.77 -4.50 -8.12
C ILE A 15 1.82 -3.43 -7.83
N GLY A 16 3.09 -3.70 -8.10
CA GLY A 16 4.15 -2.71 -7.93
C GLY A 16 3.96 -1.47 -8.79
N ALA A 17 3.59 -1.61 -10.07
CA ALA A 17 3.28 -0.49 -10.95
C ALA A 17 2.01 0.27 -10.52
N TYR A 18 1.01 -0.46 -10.02
CA TYR A 18 -0.21 0.11 -9.47
C TYR A 18 0.06 0.99 -8.24
N LEU A 19 0.87 0.51 -7.30
CA LEU A 19 1.15 1.21 -6.04
C LEU A 19 2.18 2.34 -6.20
N LYS A 20 3.06 2.31 -7.19
CA LYS A 20 4.07 3.35 -7.45
C LYS A 20 3.54 4.60 -8.18
N LYS A 21 2.22 4.78 -8.25
CA LYS A 21 1.64 6.00 -8.84
C LYS A 21 1.90 7.22 -7.96
N THR A 22 1.99 8.39 -8.58
CA THR A 22 2.25 9.65 -7.88
C THR A 22 1.02 10.22 -7.16
N ASP A 23 -0.19 9.89 -7.65
CA ASP A 23 -1.44 10.39 -7.09
C ASP A 23 -1.86 9.59 -5.86
N ILE A 24 -2.58 10.24 -4.95
CA ILE A 24 -3.06 9.65 -3.70
C ILE A 24 -4.30 8.79 -3.98
N PHE A 25 -4.32 7.54 -3.50
CA PHE A 25 -5.53 6.73 -3.49
C PHE A 25 -6.54 7.33 -2.53
N ARG A 26 -7.76 7.52 -3.01
CA ARG A 26 -8.84 8.07 -2.19
C ARG A 26 -10.01 7.12 -2.14
N ILE A 27 -10.46 6.79 -0.93
CA ILE A 27 -11.69 6.05 -0.68
C ILE A 27 -12.79 7.09 -0.47
N PRO A 28 -13.74 7.26 -1.43
CA PRO A 28 -14.81 8.23 -1.32
C PRO A 28 -15.73 7.96 -0.15
N GLU A 29 -16.43 9.00 0.34
CA GLU A 29 -17.33 8.92 1.49
C GLU A 29 -18.49 7.94 1.32
N TYR A 30 -18.98 7.74 0.11
CA TYR A 30 -20.06 6.79 -0.19
C TYR A 30 -19.62 5.32 -0.20
N GLN A 31 -18.32 5.05 -0.10
CA GLN A 31 -17.80 3.70 0.01
C GLN A 31 -17.92 3.20 1.45
N ARG A 32 -18.19 1.87 1.58
CA ARG A 32 -18.25 1.25 2.90
C ARG A 32 -16.90 1.33 3.61
N ALA A 33 -16.92 1.38 4.93
CA ALA A 33 -15.72 1.28 5.74
C ALA A 33 -14.96 -0.03 5.49
N TYR A 34 -13.68 -0.07 5.87
CA TYR A 34 -12.90 -1.30 5.82
C TYR A 34 -13.58 -2.40 6.66
N SER A 35 -13.86 -3.54 6.05
CA SER A 35 -14.68 -4.60 6.65
C SER A 35 -14.06 -6.00 6.53
N TRP A 36 -12.86 -6.14 5.97
CA TRP A 36 -12.18 -7.42 5.96
C TRP A 36 -11.79 -7.82 7.38
N ASN A 37 -12.10 -9.06 7.71
CA ASN A 37 -11.68 -9.69 8.96
C ASN A 37 -10.40 -10.51 8.77
N ILE A 38 -9.90 -11.10 9.86
CA ILE A 38 -8.70 -11.94 9.84
C ILE A 38 -8.79 -13.05 8.79
N SER A 39 -9.94 -13.72 8.67
CA SER A 39 -10.11 -14.81 7.69
C SER A 39 -9.96 -14.34 6.24
N ASN A 40 -10.40 -13.12 5.91
CA ASN A 40 -10.19 -12.57 4.57
C ASN A 40 -8.70 -12.26 4.32
N CYS A 41 -8.02 -11.74 5.32
CA CYS A 41 -6.59 -11.45 5.25
C CYS A 41 -5.76 -12.73 5.14
N ASP A 42 -6.09 -13.75 5.93
CA ASP A 42 -5.43 -15.06 5.90
C ASP A 42 -5.57 -15.73 4.53
N LYS A 43 -6.78 -15.66 3.95
CA LYS A 43 -6.99 -16.19 2.60
C LYS A 43 -6.10 -15.50 1.57
N LEU A 44 -6.03 -14.17 1.60
CA LEU A 44 -5.15 -13.43 0.72
C LEU A 44 -3.69 -13.82 0.92
N TRP A 45 -3.24 -13.98 2.16
CA TRP A 45 -1.89 -14.40 2.48
C TRP A 45 -1.57 -15.80 1.96
N GLN A 46 -2.47 -16.77 2.20
CA GLN A 46 -2.32 -18.15 1.71
C GLN A 46 -2.29 -18.22 0.18
N ASP A 47 -3.09 -17.41 -0.50
CA ASP A 47 -3.08 -17.32 -1.96
C ASP A 47 -1.72 -16.83 -2.46
N ILE A 48 -1.13 -15.83 -1.82
CA ILE A 48 0.20 -15.29 -2.16
C ILE A 48 1.30 -16.32 -1.87
N GLU A 49 1.30 -16.97 -0.69
CA GLU A 49 2.27 -18.01 -0.33
C GLU A 49 2.22 -19.17 -1.32
N SER A 50 1.01 -19.69 -1.60
CA SER A 50 0.82 -20.79 -2.54
C SER A 50 1.34 -20.44 -3.94
N TYR A 51 1.15 -19.20 -4.38
CA TYR A 51 1.66 -18.73 -5.67
C TYR A 51 3.19 -18.68 -5.70
N ILE A 52 3.83 -18.21 -4.64
CA ILE A 52 5.29 -18.15 -4.54
C ILE A 52 5.88 -19.56 -4.50
N ASP A 53 5.28 -20.48 -3.74
CA ASP A 53 5.77 -21.84 -3.55
C ASP A 53 5.64 -22.71 -4.82
N GLN A 54 4.67 -22.39 -5.68
CA GLN A 54 4.43 -23.14 -6.92
C GLN A 54 5.38 -22.78 -8.06
N ASP A 55 6.22 -21.75 -7.89
CA ASP A 55 7.11 -21.23 -8.96
C ASP A 55 6.35 -21.05 -10.29
N ALA A 56 5.14 -20.52 -10.20
CA ALA A 56 4.19 -20.44 -11.30
C ALA A 56 4.71 -19.49 -12.39
N GLU A 57 4.71 -19.97 -13.65
CA GLU A 57 5.13 -19.16 -14.80
C GLU A 57 4.13 -18.02 -15.10
N ASP A 58 2.84 -18.22 -14.80
CA ASP A 58 1.79 -17.25 -15.04
C ASP A 58 1.65 -16.26 -13.89
N PRO A 59 1.44 -14.96 -14.15
CA PRO A 59 1.26 -13.97 -13.10
C PRO A 59 0.00 -14.23 -12.25
N TYR A 60 0.12 -14.11 -10.93
CA TYR A 60 -1.04 -14.19 -10.04
C TYR A 60 -2.03 -13.06 -10.32
N PHE A 61 -3.29 -13.41 -10.61
CA PHE A 61 -4.34 -12.43 -10.82
C PHE A 61 -4.92 -11.94 -9.50
N PHE A 62 -4.50 -10.75 -9.08
CA PHE A 62 -4.91 -10.13 -7.82
C PHE A 62 -6.36 -9.62 -7.82
N GLY A 63 -7.01 -9.59 -8.97
CA GLY A 63 -8.37 -9.14 -9.18
C GLY A 63 -8.47 -7.79 -9.87
N THR A 64 -9.69 -7.37 -10.15
CA THR A 64 -9.98 -6.09 -10.80
C THR A 64 -10.07 -4.97 -9.79
N ILE A 65 -9.51 -3.81 -10.13
CA ILE A 65 -9.61 -2.56 -9.38
C ILE A 65 -10.15 -1.49 -10.33
N ILE A 66 -11.18 -0.78 -9.90
CA ILE A 66 -11.79 0.30 -10.69
C ILE A 66 -11.44 1.64 -10.04
N ILE A 67 -10.85 2.54 -10.85
CA ILE A 67 -10.36 3.84 -10.39
C ILE A 67 -10.99 4.94 -11.24
N ASP A 68 -11.49 6.01 -10.61
CA ASP A 68 -11.83 7.26 -11.28
C ASP A 68 -10.68 8.25 -11.14
N CYS A 69 -10.06 8.59 -12.27
CA CYS A 69 -8.93 9.52 -12.38
C CYS A 69 -9.39 10.97 -12.73
N SER A 70 -10.65 11.31 -12.55
CA SER A 70 -11.17 12.65 -12.95
C SER A 70 -10.67 13.78 -12.06
N MET A 71 -10.26 13.49 -10.83
CA MET A 71 -9.74 14.48 -9.89
C MET A 71 -8.21 14.51 -9.93
N LYS A 72 -7.64 15.66 -10.28
CA LYS A 72 -6.17 15.82 -10.34
C LYS A 72 -5.53 15.57 -8.98
N GLY A 73 -4.51 14.73 -8.96
CA GLY A 73 -3.76 14.36 -7.74
C GLY A 73 -4.40 13.24 -6.93
N TYR A 74 -5.55 12.72 -7.35
CA TYR A 74 -6.26 11.65 -6.66
C TYR A 74 -6.69 10.53 -7.60
N LEU A 75 -6.65 9.31 -7.07
CA LEU A 75 -7.16 8.09 -7.68
C LEU A 75 -8.33 7.60 -6.83
N ASN A 76 -9.56 7.98 -7.19
CA ASN A 76 -10.73 7.57 -6.41
C ASN A 76 -11.01 6.09 -6.65
N LEU A 77 -10.95 5.28 -5.59
CA LEU A 77 -11.22 3.85 -5.63
C LEU A 77 -12.72 3.61 -5.67
N ILE A 78 -13.22 3.22 -6.84
CA ILE A 78 -14.63 2.85 -7.04
C ILE A 78 -14.84 1.39 -6.64
N ASP A 79 -13.89 0.50 -6.96
CA ASP A 79 -13.87 -0.88 -6.52
C ASP A 79 -12.45 -1.34 -6.21
N GLY A 80 -12.31 -2.40 -5.39
CA GLY A 80 -11.03 -2.96 -4.95
C GLY A 80 -10.43 -2.27 -3.71
N GLN A 81 -11.15 -1.38 -3.04
CA GLN A 81 -10.68 -0.65 -1.86
C GLN A 81 -10.23 -1.58 -0.72
N GLN A 82 -10.96 -2.67 -0.43
CA GLN A 82 -10.61 -3.62 0.63
C GLN A 82 -9.24 -4.27 0.34
N ARG A 83 -9.05 -4.77 -0.87
CA ARG A 83 -7.78 -5.38 -1.31
C ARG A 83 -6.63 -4.39 -1.27
N THR A 84 -6.82 -3.19 -1.82
CA THR A 84 -5.80 -2.14 -1.81
C THR A 84 -5.39 -1.78 -0.39
N THR A 85 -6.36 -1.56 0.50
CA THR A 85 -6.09 -1.25 1.92
C THR A 85 -5.37 -2.39 2.61
N THR A 86 -5.82 -3.64 2.44
CA THR A 86 -5.19 -4.81 3.05
C THR A 86 -3.74 -4.96 2.58
N PHE A 87 -3.50 -4.75 1.29
CA PHE A 87 -2.15 -4.85 0.74
C PHE A 87 -1.21 -3.77 1.31
N LEU A 88 -1.71 -2.55 1.48
CA LEU A 88 -0.94 -1.48 2.13
C LEU A 88 -0.67 -1.77 3.61
N LEU A 89 -1.64 -2.34 4.32
CA LEU A 89 -1.45 -2.80 5.71
C LEU A 89 -0.42 -3.91 5.79
N LEU A 90 -0.41 -4.86 4.86
CA LEU A 90 0.60 -5.90 4.76
C LEU A 90 1.99 -5.30 4.55
N LEU A 91 2.15 -4.38 3.60
CA LEU A 91 3.41 -3.69 3.37
C LEU A 91 3.88 -2.94 4.62
N LYS A 92 2.96 -2.30 5.36
CA LYS A 92 3.31 -1.63 6.63
C LYS A 92 3.76 -2.62 7.69
N ALA A 93 3.10 -3.77 7.83
CA ALA A 93 3.50 -4.84 8.74
C ALA A 93 4.89 -5.39 8.39
N MET A 94 5.15 -5.61 7.09
CA MET A 94 6.48 -6.03 6.61
C MET A 94 7.55 -4.98 6.92
N HIS A 95 7.26 -3.69 6.70
CA HIS A 95 8.16 -2.59 7.03
C HIS A 95 8.53 -2.62 8.52
N LEU A 96 7.55 -2.73 9.41
CA LEU A 96 7.79 -2.81 10.85
C LEU A 96 8.62 -4.03 11.22
N ARG A 97 8.33 -5.20 10.64
CA ARG A 97 9.05 -6.44 10.92
C ARG A 97 10.50 -6.41 10.44
N ILE A 98 10.73 -5.88 9.23
CA ILE A 98 12.09 -5.72 8.70
C ILE A 98 12.89 -4.73 9.58
N THR A 99 12.27 -3.63 10.01
CA THR A 99 12.89 -2.66 10.92
C THR A 99 13.31 -3.34 12.24
N GLU A 100 12.43 -4.14 12.83
CA GLU A 100 12.73 -4.90 14.04
C GLU A 100 13.90 -5.87 13.85
N ILE A 101 13.90 -6.62 12.73
CA ILE A 101 14.99 -7.54 12.40
C ILE A 101 16.32 -6.78 12.28
N LEU A 102 16.34 -5.68 11.54
CA LEU A 102 17.55 -4.87 11.34
C LEU A 102 18.09 -4.31 12.65
N ASN A 103 17.21 -3.88 13.55
CA ASN A 103 17.61 -3.34 14.87
C ASN A 103 18.20 -4.41 15.79
N ASN A 104 17.76 -5.67 15.66
CA ASN A 104 18.22 -6.79 16.48
C ASN A 104 19.33 -7.62 15.80
N MET A 105 19.65 -7.35 14.55
CA MET A 105 20.65 -8.11 13.81
C MET A 105 22.06 -7.72 14.23
N ALA A 106 22.89 -8.73 14.53
CA ALA A 106 24.30 -8.51 14.84
C ALA A 106 25.04 -7.84 13.67
N ASP A 107 25.96 -6.94 14.01
CA ASP A 107 26.78 -6.25 13.02
C ASP A 107 28.05 -7.08 12.73
N THR A 108 27.88 -8.15 11.95
CA THR A 108 28.95 -9.05 11.53
C THR A 108 29.13 -9.00 10.02
N GLU A 109 30.31 -9.38 9.57
CA GLU A 109 30.64 -9.42 8.13
C GLU A 109 29.75 -10.44 7.38
N GLU A 110 29.45 -11.57 8.03
CA GLU A 110 28.56 -12.60 7.48
C GLU A 110 27.11 -12.11 7.28
N ALA A 111 26.64 -11.21 8.17
CA ALA A 111 25.30 -10.64 8.11
C ALA A 111 25.20 -9.43 7.17
N ALA A 112 26.32 -8.87 6.72
CA ALA A 112 26.34 -7.62 5.96
C ALA A 112 25.54 -7.69 4.64
N GLY A 113 25.60 -8.82 3.93
CA GLY A 113 24.85 -9.04 2.69
C GLY A 113 23.35 -9.04 2.92
N LEU A 114 22.88 -9.79 3.93
CA LEU A 114 21.47 -9.85 4.30
C LEU A 114 20.96 -8.49 4.81
N ARG A 115 21.75 -7.82 5.65
CA ARG A 115 21.43 -6.47 6.16
C ARG A 115 21.18 -5.50 5.01
N ARG A 116 22.05 -5.50 3.99
CA ARG A 116 21.91 -4.65 2.80
C ARG A 116 20.64 -4.95 2.02
N SER A 117 20.33 -6.23 1.80
CA SER A 117 19.11 -6.66 1.10
C SER A 117 17.86 -6.25 1.85
N LEU A 118 17.80 -6.44 3.17
CA LEU A 118 16.70 -6.03 4.01
C LEU A 118 16.51 -4.50 4.02
N GLN A 119 17.59 -3.73 4.06
CA GLN A 119 17.54 -2.28 3.99
C GLN A 119 16.97 -1.80 2.65
N GLN A 120 17.38 -2.38 1.53
CA GLN A 120 16.83 -2.05 0.21
C GLN A 120 15.33 -2.35 0.13
N SER A 121 14.89 -3.46 0.72
CA SER A 121 13.47 -3.81 0.79
C SER A 121 12.69 -2.81 1.64
N LEU A 122 13.23 -2.42 2.78
CA LEU A 122 12.65 -1.42 3.69
C LEU A 122 12.47 -0.07 2.98
N ASP A 123 13.50 0.40 2.29
CA ASP A 123 13.50 1.66 1.55
C ASP A 123 12.44 1.63 0.43
N SER A 124 12.35 0.53 -0.31
CA SER A 124 11.36 0.35 -1.37
C SER A 124 9.93 0.34 -0.85
N ILE A 125 9.69 -0.30 0.30
CA ILE A 125 8.36 -0.32 0.95
C ILE A 125 8.02 1.08 1.47
N PHE A 126 8.98 1.79 2.06
CA PHE A 126 8.76 3.14 2.56
C PHE A 126 8.35 4.11 1.45
N GLU A 127 9.02 4.08 0.29
CA GLU A 127 8.68 4.92 -0.87
C GLU A 127 7.25 4.65 -1.39
N ILE A 128 6.79 3.40 -1.31
CA ILE A 128 5.40 3.07 -1.66
C ILE A 128 4.44 3.66 -0.64
N LEU A 129 4.68 3.44 0.66
CA LEU A 129 3.74 3.79 1.73
C LEU A 129 3.58 5.32 1.90
N TYR A 130 4.66 6.08 1.72
CA TYR A 130 4.68 7.51 2.04
C TYR A 130 4.93 8.42 0.85
N ARG A 131 5.15 7.87 -0.37
CA ARG A 131 5.48 8.67 -1.56
C ARG A 131 6.52 9.75 -1.28
N ALA A 132 7.47 9.43 -0.43
CA ALA A 132 8.53 10.29 0.03
C ALA A 132 9.89 9.61 -0.15
N ASP A 133 10.91 10.42 -0.36
CA ASP A 133 12.31 9.97 -0.36
C ASP A 133 12.65 9.38 1.02
N VAL A 134 13.43 8.31 1.03
CA VAL A 134 13.94 7.64 2.25
C VAL A 134 14.59 8.62 3.22
N ARG A 135 15.23 9.71 2.71
CA ARG A 135 15.79 10.76 3.55
C ARG A 135 14.79 11.46 4.47
N LYS A 136 13.50 11.44 4.12
CA LYS A 136 12.41 11.96 4.96
C LYS A 136 11.86 10.96 5.96
N GLN A 137 12.28 9.69 5.90
CA GLN A 137 11.78 8.63 6.76
C GLN A 137 11.89 9.00 8.23
N ILE A 138 13.06 9.40 8.69
CA ILE A 138 13.31 9.74 10.10
C ILE A 138 12.43 10.91 10.55
N GLU A 139 12.19 11.89 9.68
CA GLU A 139 11.31 13.03 9.97
C GLU A 139 9.85 12.60 10.15
N ILE A 140 9.37 11.73 9.26
CA ILE A 140 8.01 11.21 9.28
C ILE A 140 7.79 10.29 10.50
N GLU A 141 8.74 9.41 10.81
CA GLU A 141 8.65 8.49 11.96
C GLU A 141 8.69 9.22 13.29
N LYS A 142 9.42 10.33 13.39
CA LYS A 142 9.46 11.17 14.59
C LYS A 142 8.23 12.06 14.74
N ASN A 143 7.58 12.41 13.66
CA ASN A 143 6.43 13.32 13.66
C ASN A 143 5.47 12.98 12.52
N TRP A 144 4.39 12.26 12.84
CA TRP A 144 3.36 11.85 11.88
C TRP A 144 2.67 13.02 11.16
N ASP A 145 2.66 14.23 11.73
CA ASP A 145 2.15 15.41 11.03
C ASP A 145 2.97 15.72 9.77
N LYS A 146 4.22 15.26 9.69
CA LYS A 146 5.08 15.35 8.50
C LYS A 146 4.69 14.37 7.38
N ALA A 147 3.95 13.31 7.70
CA ALA A 147 3.39 12.38 6.71
C ALA A 147 2.22 13.00 5.94
N LYS A 148 1.66 14.10 6.42
CA LYS A 148 0.54 14.78 5.80
C LYS A 148 0.91 15.30 4.41
N GLY A 149 0.16 14.87 3.39
CA GLY A 149 0.43 15.19 1.98
C GLY A 149 1.40 14.24 1.27
N VAL A 150 2.01 13.28 1.99
CA VAL A 150 2.83 12.21 1.38
C VAL A 150 2.26 10.82 1.60
N GLN A 151 1.14 10.68 2.31
CA GLN A 151 0.42 9.42 2.47
C GLN A 151 -0.04 8.86 1.12
N ILE A 152 -0.03 7.53 0.99
CA ILE A 152 -0.46 6.86 -0.25
C ILE A 152 -1.97 6.77 -0.38
N ILE A 153 -2.69 6.71 0.76
CA ILE A 153 -4.15 6.50 0.78
C ILE A 153 -4.83 7.47 1.76
N GLU A 154 -6.00 7.93 1.36
CA GLU A 154 -6.89 8.76 2.17
C GLU A 154 -8.27 8.09 2.22
N ASN A 155 -8.82 7.94 3.41
CA ASN A 155 -10.21 7.54 3.60
C ASN A 155 -11.01 8.71 4.15
N VAL A 156 -11.93 9.25 3.34
CA VAL A 156 -12.68 10.48 3.68
C VAL A 156 -13.56 10.26 4.91
N SER A 157 -14.25 9.13 5.02
CA SER A 157 -15.15 8.84 6.14
C SER A 157 -14.40 8.65 7.46
N ILE A 158 -13.27 7.92 7.43
CA ILE A 158 -12.46 7.69 8.64
C ILE A 158 -11.82 8.98 9.13
N ASN A 159 -11.34 9.81 8.21
CA ASN A 159 -10.71 11.09 8.57
C ASN A 159 -11.69 12.05 9.26
N GLU A 160 -12.98 12.01 8.95
CA GLU A 160 -13.98 12.83 9.63
C GLU A 160 -14.36 12.27 11.01
N LEU A 161 -14.53 10.94 11.14
CA LEU A 161 -15.00 10.29 12.36
C LEU A 161 -13.87 10.09 13.41
N HIS A 162 -12.63 9.86 12.95
CA HIS A 162 -11.51 9.44 13.81
C HIS A 162 -10.31 10.39 13.72
N LYS A 163 -10.54 11.65 13.46
CA LYS A 163 -9.49 12.69 13.36
C LYS A 163 -8.49 12.69 14.52
N ASN A 164 -8.91 12.21 15.70
CA ASN A 164 -8.11 12.23 16.91
C ASN A 164 -7.54 10.85 17.31
N GLU A 165 -8.03 9.76 16.71
CA GLU A 165 -7.65 8.38 17.08
C GLU A 165 -6.60 7.76 16.15
N LEU A 166 -6.41 8.34 14.96
CA LEU A 166 -5.44 7.89 13.95
C LEU A 166 -4.14 8.71 13.93
N LYS A 167 -3.89 9.47 15.01
CA LYS A 167 -2.63 10.20 15.20
C LYS A 167 -1.52 9.32 15.72
#